data_10ed7df6da838681a5657841dfe2c8a2
#
_entry.id   10ed7df6da838681a5657841dfe2c8a2
#
_cell.length_a   1.000
_cell.length_b   1.000
_cell.length_c   1.000
_cell.angle_alpha   90.00
_cell.angle_beta   90.00
_cell.angle_gamma   90.00
#
_symmetry.space_group_name_H-M   'P 1'
#
loop_
_entity.id
_entity.type
_entity.pdbx_description
1 polymer ?
#
loop_
_entity_poly.entity_id
_entity_poly.type
_entity_poly.pdbx_seq_one_letter_code
_entity_poly.pdbx_strand_id
1 'polypeptide(L)'
;MRYQIKHALVQYGADTILEDVNFEVHDREKIAIVGRNGCGKTTLLKLIVGDIQMNNPDSDEECGITMAGKQEIGFLRQVNFEDKEITVEEEIKKVFAPVFACEKQMNELEEQMKESDDKQLLGKYDSLQRKMEALRGYSWR
;
A
#
# COMPACT_ATOMS: atom_id res chain seq x y z
N MET A 1 0.81 -6.66 20.26
CA MET A 1 1.54 -5.63 19.49
C MET A 1 1.47 -6.03 18.02
N ARG A 2 0.97 -5.17 17.15
CA ARG A 2 0.91 -5.41 15.69
C ARG A 2 1.93 -4.57 14.93
N TYR A 3 2.17 -3.37 15.39
CA TYR A 3 3.06 -2.42 14.77
C TYR A 3 3.77 -1.60 15.83
N GLN A 4 5.06 -1.43 15.71
CA GLN A 4 5.88 -0.66 16.64
C GLN A 4 6.92 0.16 15.89
N ILE A 5 7.05 1.41 16.28
CA ILE A 5 8.16 2.29 15.93
C ILE A 5 8.94 2.56 17.23
N LYS A 6 10.25 2.44 17.18
CA LYS A 6 11.15 2.77 18.28
C LYS A 6 12.17 3.79 17.84
N HIS A 7 12.34 4.84 18.65
CA HIS A 7 13.37 5.85 18.55
C HIS A 7 13.47 6.48 17.13
N ALA A 8 12.32 6.71 16.46
CA ALA A 8 12.34 7.23 15.10
C ALA A 8 12.80 8.68 15.03
N LEU A 9 13.78 8.93 14.16
CA LEU A 9 14.23 10.25 13.74
C LEU A 9 13.83 10.47 12.27
N VAL A 10 13.17 11.59 11.99
CA VAL A 10 12.87 12.02 10.60
C VAL A 10 13.29 13.46 10.43
N GLN A 11 14.17 13.70 9.46
CA GLN A 11 14.72 15.01 9.11
C GLN A 11 14.56 15.31 7.62
N TYR A 12 14.31 16.54 7.29
CA TYR A 12 14.37 17.06 5.92
C TYR A 12 15.45 18.16 5.85
N GLY A 13 16.61 17.79 5.28
CA GLY A 13 17.78 18.67 5.30
C GLY A 13 18.26 18.91 6.73
N ALA A 14 18.25 20.18 7.18
CA ALA A 14 18.65 20.55 8.54
C ALA A 14 17.47 20.55 9.55
N ASP A 15 16.24 20.41 9.07
CA ASP A 15 15.06 20.51 9.92
C ASP A 15 14.67 19.12 10.46
N THR A 16 14.66 18.96 11.78
CA THR A 16 14.16 17.76 12.47
C THR A 16 12.64 17.89 12.63
N ILE A 17 11.89 16.95 12.07
CA ILE A 17 10.43 16.92 12.10
C ILE A 17 9.92 15.96 13.17
N LEU A 18 10.57 14.79 13.29
CA LEU A 18 10.30 13.81 14.33
C LEU A 18 11.62 13.46 15.02
N GLU A 19 11.62 13.47 16.34
CA GLU A 19 12.78 13.17 17.16
C GLU A 19 12.39 12.22 18.26
N ASP A 20 13.11 11.10 18.36
CA ASP A 20 12.91 10.05 19.38
C ASP A 20 11.45 9.57 19.49
N VAL A 21 10.78 9.37 18.35
CA VAL A 21 9.38 8.97 18.36
C VAL A 21 9.24 7.50 18.66
N ASN A 22 8.50 7.20 19.71
CA ASN A 22 8.09 5.86 20.12
C ASN A 22 6.57 5.73 19.93
N PHE A 23 6.14 4.73 19.16
CA PHE A 23 4.74 4.54 18.81
C PHE A 23 4.41 3.06 18.67
N GLU A 24 3.33 2.64 19.28
CA GLU A 24 2.85 1.25 19.23
C GLU A 24 1.37 1.18 18.90
N VAL A 25 0.99 0.15 18.17
CA VAL A 25 -0.41 -0.18 17.86
C VAL A 25 -0.69 -1.61 18.28
N HIS A 26 -1.73 -1.79 19.07
CA HIS A 26 -2.21 -3.09 19.52
C HIS A 26 -3.44 -3.54 18.73
N ASP A 27 -3.87 -4.77 18.97
CA ASP A 27 -5.06 -5.33 18.32
C ASP A 27 -6.32 -4.58 18.74
N ARG A 28 -7.13 -4.21 17.73
CA ARG A 28 -8.43 -3.52 17.90
C ARG A 28 -8.34 -2.16 18.58
N GLU A 29 -7.17 -1.54 18.55
CA GLU A 29 -6.96 -0.22 19.11
C GLU A 29 -7.40 0.89 18.14
N LYS A 30 -7.88 2.00 18.69
CA LYS A 30 -8.17 3.23 17.98
C LYS A 30 -7.31 4.35 18.55
N ILE A 31 -6.43 4.91 17.74
CA ILE A 31 -5.47 5.92 18.15
C ILE A 31 -5.80 7.24 17.47
N ALA A 32 -5.84 8.33 18.20
CA ALA A 32 -5.96 9.67 17.68
C ALA A 32 -4.64 10.44 17.83
N ILE A 33 -4.09 10.93 16.72
CA ILE A 33 -2.89 11.76 16.71
C ILE A 33 -3.33 13.23 16.65
N VAL A 34 -3.11 13.96 17.72
CA VAL A 34 -3.51 15.36 17.88
C VAL A 34 -2.30 16.28 18.05
N GLY A 35 -2.41 17.51 17.60
CA GLY A 35 -1.34 18.52 17.73
C GLY A 35 -1.54 19.68 16.77
N ARG A 36 -0.70 20.74 16.91
CA ARG A 36 -0.72 21.94 16.06
C ARG A 36 -0.38 21.61 14.61
N ASN A 37 -0.74 22.51 13.68
CA ASN A 37 -0.30 22.35 12.30
C ASN A 37 1.23 22.46 12.23
N GLY A 38 1.85 21.61 11.41
CA GLY A 38 3.31 21.54 11.27
C GLY A 38 4.04 20.68 12.31
N CYS A 39 3.40 20.14 13.35
CA CYS A 39 4.07 19.33 14.38
C CYS A 39 4.41 17.87 13.98
N GLY A 40 4.40 17.54 12.69
CA GLY A 40 4.83 16.21 12.22
C GLY A 40 3.77 15.13 12.13
N LYS A 41 2.46 15.40 12.40
CA LYS A 41 1.39 14.37 12.32
C LYS A 41 1.35 13.61 10.98
N THR A 42 1.35 14.36 9.90
CA THR A 42 1.36 13.78 8.54
C THR A 42 2.66 13.02 8.25
N THR A 43 3.79 13.50 8.78
CA THR A 43 5.08 12.83 8.68
C THR A 43 5.07 11.49 9.41
N LEU A 44 4.51 11.45 10.63
CA LEU A 44 4.35 10.20 11.35
C LEU A 44 3.44 9.21 10.60
N LEU A 45 2.31 9.67 10.05
CA LEU A 45 1.44 8.80 9.24
C LEU A 45 2.15 8.28 7.98
N LYS A 46 2.94 9.12 7.29
CA LYS A 46 3.75 8.70 6.14
C LYS A 46 4.82 7.69 6.53
N LEU A 47 5.42 7.83 7.70
CA LEU A 47 6.37 6.87 8.23
C LEU A 47 5.68 5.51 8.50
N ILE A 48 4.50 5.52 9.11
CA ILE A 48 3.71 4.31 9.40
C ILE A 48 3.38 3.54 8.12
N VAL A 49 3.02 4.21 7.03
CA VAL A 49 2.65 3.55 5.76
C VAL A 49 3.86 3.23 4.88
N GLY A 50 5.07 3.66 5.26
CA GLY A 50 6.29 3.41 4.52
C GLY A 50 6.52 4.37 3.34
N ASP A 51 5.77 5.48 3.24
CA ASP A 51 6.00 6.53 2.21
C ASP A 51 7.32 7.28 2.45
N ILE A 52 7.82 7.28 3.67
CA ILE A 52 9.13 7.83 4.07
C ILE A 52 9.86 6.85 4.99
N GLN A 53 11.18 7.00 5.07
CA GLN A 53 12.04 6.20 5.93
C GLN A 53 12.58 7.04 7.09
N MET A 54 13.01 6.35 8.15
CA MET A 54 13.76 6.95 9.25
C MET A 54 15.15 7.37 8.79
N ASN A 55 15.70 8.44 9.39
CA ASN A 55 17.08 8.86 9.16
C ASN A 55 18.09 8.10 10.01
N ASN A 56 17.63 7.34 11.01
CA ASN A 56 18.47 6.58 11.95
C ASN A 56 18.13 5.07 12.00
N PRO A 57 17.91 4.36 10.87
CA PRO A 57 17.47 2.97 10.92
C PRO A 57 18.51 2.00 11.52
N ASP A 58 19.79 2.37 11.51
CA ASP A 58 20.92 1.52 11.91
C ASP A 58 21.75 2.12 13.05
N SER A 59 21.28 3.18 13.72
CA SER A 59 22.11 3.89 14.73
C SER A 59 22.24 3.15 16.05
N ASP A 60 21.25 2.31 16.41
CA ASP A 60 21.24 1.44 17.58
C ASP A 60 20.35 0.23 17.33
N GLU A 61 20.65 -0.92 17.98
CA GLU A 61 19.87 -2.17 17.86
C GLU A 61 18.40 -2.02 18.30
N GLU A 62 18.07 -0.94 19.01
CA GLU A 62 16.71 -0.66 19.48
C GLU A 62 15.90 0.23 18.53
N CYS A 63 16.55 0.94 17.58
CA CYS A 63 15.85 1.78 16.61
C CYS A 63 15.21 0.93 15.51
N GLY A 64 13.98 1.22 15.13
CA GLY A 64 13.38 0.51 14.00
C GLY A 64 11.88 0.49 13.98
N ILE A 65 11.37 -0.09 12.89
CA ILE A 65 9.96 -0.38 12.67
C ILE A 65 9.78 -1.89 12.67
N THR A 66 8.93 -2.38 13.54
CA THR A 66 8.62 -3.80 13.67
C THR A 66 7.14 -4.04 13.43
N MET A 67 6.84 -5.03 12.57
CA MET A 67 5.47 -5.48 12.30
C MET A 67 5.33 -6.96 12.60
N ALA A 68 4.24 -7.33 13.27
CA ALA A 68 3.94 -8.73 13.55
C ALA A 68 3.27 -9.37 12.32
N GLY A 69 4.03 -10.17 11.58
CA GLY A 69 3.56 -10.84 10.36
C GLY A 69 3.38 -9.87 9.16
N LYS A 70 2.73 -10.37 8.10
CA LYS A 70 2.40 -9.56 6.94
C LYS A 70 1.13 -8.76 7.23
N GLN A 71 1.27 -7.46 7.43
CA GLN A 71 0.15 -6.55 7.64
C GLN A 71 -0.13 -5.75 6.36
N GLU A 72 -1.41 -5.58 6.05
CA GLU A 72 -1.86 -4.65 5.00
C GLU A 72 -2.30 -3.36 5.70
N ILE A 73 -1.68 -2.25 5.33
CA ILE A 73 -2.00 -0.93 5.87
C ILE A 73 -2.79 -0.16 4.83
N GLY A 74 -4.07 0.11 5.12
CA GLY A 74 -4.87 1.04 4.32
C GLY A 74 -4.61 2.48 4.77
N PHE A 75 -4.30 3.37 3.84
CA PHE A 75 -4.06 4.78 4.11
C PHE A 75 -5.02 5.66 3.31
N LEU A 76 -5.92 6.34 4.01
CA LEU A 76 -6.76 7.35 3.40
C LEU A 76 -6.00 8.69 3.37
N ARG A 77 -5.51 9.05 2.19
CA ARG A 77 -4.84 10.34 1.96
C ARG A 77 -5.87 11.46 1.90
N GLN A 78 -5.41 12.68 2.16
CA GLN A 78 -6.21 13.86 1.85
C GLN A 78 -6.43 13.88 0.33
N VAL A 79 -7.67 13.66 -0.09
CA VAL A 79 -8.01 13.50 -1.51
C VAL A 79 -7.93 14.86 -2.18
N ASN A 80 -6.95 15.06 -3.03
CA ASN A 80 -6.99 16.07 -4.07
C ASN A 80 -7.42 15.32 -5.34
N PHE A 81 -8.62 15.57 -5.82
CA PHE A 81 -9.02 15.09 -7.14
C PHE A 81 -8.11 15.76 -8.17
N GLU A 82 -7.26 14.97 -8.82
CA GLU A 82 -6.34 15.46 -9.87
C GLU A 82 -7.13 15.91 -11.10
N ASP A 83 -8.26 15.25 -11.35
CA ASP A 83 -9.18 15.58 -12.42
C ASP A 83 -10.58 15.86 -11.84
N LYS A 84 -11.05 17.09 -12.00
CA LYS A 84 -12.37 17.52 -11.49
C LYS A 84 -13.53 17.12 -12.40
N GLU A 85 -13.25 16.63 -13.60
CA GLU A 85 -14.25 16.24 -14.60
C GLU A 85 -14.52 14.72 -14.57
N ILE A 86 -13.70 13.96 -13.85
CA ILE A 86 -13.89 12.52 -13.71
C ILE A 86 -15.12 12.19 -12.87
N THR A 87 -15.91 11.23 -13.30
CA THR A 87 -17.05 10.77 -12.53
C THR A 87 -16.64 9.95 -11.32
N VAL A 88 -17.49 9.89 -10.29
CA VAL A 88 -17.27 9.07 -9.09
C VAL A 88 -17.09 7.59 -9.47
N GLU A 89 -17.83 7.11 -10.46
CA GLU A 89 -17.74 5.74 -10.95
C GLU A 89 -16.35 5.46 -11.55
N GLU A 90 -15.84 6.38 -12.37
CA GLU A 90 -14.51 6.24 -12.97
C GLU A 90 -13.40 6.29 -11.92
N GLU A 91 -13.53 7.15 -10.91
CA GLU A 91 -12.57 7.22 -9.80
C GLU A 91 -12.55 5.91 -8.99
N ILE A 92 -13.72 5.35 -8.68
CA ILE A 92 -13.82 4.06 -7.98
C ILE A 92 -13.24 2.93 -8.84
N LYS A 93 -13.47 2.94 -10.15
CA LYS A 93 -12.93 1.93 -11.08
C LYS A 93 -11.39 1.90 -11.10
N LYS A 94 -10.71 3.00 -10.79
CA LYS A 94 -9.22 3.02 -10.69
C LYS A 94 -8.69 1.99 -9.68
N VAL A 95 -9.41 1.74 -8.59
CA VAL A 95 -9.04 0.74 -7.58
C VAL A 95 -8.99 -0.66 -8.20
N PHE A 96 -9.84 -0.93 -9.20
CA PHE A 96 -9.93 -2.20 -9.90
C PHE A 96 -9.03 -2.30 -11.14
N ALA A 97 -8.21 -1.28 -11.40
CA ALA A 97 -7.30 -1.29 -12.56
C ALA A 97 -6.43 -2.56 -12.65
N PRO A 98 -5.86 -3.12 -11.54
CA PRO A 98 -5.12 -4.38 -11.60
C PRO A 98 -5.98 -5.58 -12.02
N VAL A 99 -7.27 -5.59 -11.64
CA VAL A 99 -8.24 -6.63 -12.01
C VAL A 99 -8.55 -6.55 -13.50
N PHE A 100 -8.87 -5.35 -14.01
CA PHE A 100 -9.14 -5.14 -15.43
C PHE A 100 -7.94 -5.45 -16.32
N ALA A 101 -6.72 -5.08 -15.87
CA ALA A 101 -5.49 -5.44 -16.58
C ALA A 101 -5.28 -6.96 -16.65
N CYS A 102 -5.58 -7.67 -15.57
CA CYS A 102 -5.50 -9.13 -15.52
C CYS A 102 -6.54 -9.78 -16.43
N GLU A 103 -7.80 -9.32 -16.38
CA GLU A 103 -8.90 -9.79 -17.24
C GLU A 103 -8.57 -9.60 -18.73
N LYS A 104 -8.05 -8.42 -19.08
CA LYS A 104 -7.61 -8.14 -20.47
C LYS A 104 -6.53 -9.11 -20.94
N GLN A 105 -5.49 -9.36 -20.11
CA GLN A 105 -4.43 -10.30 -20.45
C GLN A 105 -4.94 -11.75 -20.57
N MET A 106 -5.89 -12.16 -19.75
CA MET A 106 -6.53 -13.47 -19.86
C MET A 106 -7.28 -13.61 -21.18
N ASN A 107 -8.09 -12.63 -21.55
CA ASN A 107 -8.83 -12.62 -22.82
C ASN A 107 -7.88 -12.66 -24.04
N GLU A 108 -6.79 -11.89 -24.01
CA GLU A 108 -5.77 -11.92 -25.08
C GLU A 108 -5.09 -13.29 -25.21
N LEU A 109 -4.83 -13.99 -24.09
CA LEU A 109 -4.29 -15.35 -24.11
C LEU A 109 -5.32 -16.37 -24.60
N GLU A 110 -6.59 -16.24 -24.25
CA GLU A 110 -7.66 -17.11 -24.72
C GLU A 110 -7.79 -17.05 -26.26
N GLU A 111 -7.67 -15.85 -26.85
CA GLU A 111 -7.66 -15.71 -28.32
C GLU A 111 -6.44 -16.41 -28.95
N GLN A 112 -5.24 -16.24 -28.34
CA GLN A 112 -4.04 -16.92 -28.84
C GLN A 112 -4.13 -18.45 -28.71
N MET A 113 -4.76 -18.96 -27.67
CA MET A 113 -4.97 -20.39 -27.45
C MET A 113 -5.97 -21.02 -28.45
N LYS A 114 -6.86 -20.23 -29.06
CA LYS A 114 -7.72 -20.73 -30.17
C LYS A 114 -6.92 -21.02 -31.44
N GLU A 115 -5.80 -20.32 -31.65
CA GLU A 115 -4.98 -20.45 -32.85
C GLU A 115 -3.78 -21.38 -32.67
N SER A 116 -3.39 -21.70 -31.42
CA SER A 116 -2.19 -22.47 -31.10
C SER A 116 -2.36 -23.33 -29.84
N ASP A 117 -1.98 -24.59 -29.95
CA ASP A 117 -2.01 -25.57 -28.83
C ASP A 117 -0.69 -25.53 -28.01
N ASP A 118 -0.15 -24.31 -27.77
CA ASP A 118 1.10 -24.12 -27.06
C ASP A 118 0.94 -24.27 -25.54
N LYS A 119 1.60 -25.27 -24.96
CA LYS A 119 1.61 -25.51 -23.51
C LYS A 119 2.14 -24.32 -22.68
N GLN A 120 2.94 -23.43 -23.27
CA GLN A 120 3.43 -22.26 -22.58
C GLN A 120 2.34 -21.22 -22.36
N LEU A 121 1.36 -21.12 -23.27
CA LEU A 121 0.20 -20.24 -23.12
C LEU A 121 -0.67 -20.69 -21.96
N LEU A 122 -0.87 -22.00 -21.82
CA LEU A 122 -1.62 -22.57 -20.69
C LEU A 122 -0.98 -22.22 -19.33
N GLY A 123 0.35 -22.34 -19.22
CA GLY A 123 1.06 -21.98 -17.98
C GLY A 123 0.96 -20.49 -17.63
N LYS A 124 0.95 -19.61 -18.63
CA LYS A 124 0.72 -18.17 -18.44
C LYS A 124 -0.72 -17.89 -18.00
N TYR A 125 -1.68 -18.55 -18.59
CA TYR A 125 -3.10 -18.42 -18.22
C TYR A 125 -3.34 -18.85 -16.77
N ASP A 126 -2.81 -19.99 -16.34
CA ASP A 126 -2.89 -20.46 -14.96
C ASP A 126 -2.29 -19.45 -13.96
N SER A 127 -1.19 -18.83 -14.33
CA SER A 127 -0.56 -17.80 -13.48
C SER A 127 -1.41 -16.54 -13.33
N LEU A 128 -2.08 -16.11 -14.40
CA LEU A 128 -3.02 -15.00 -14.39
C LEU A 128 -4.30 -15.33 -13.61
N GLN A 129 -4.78 -16.56 -13.73
CA GLN A 129 -5.94 -17.01 -12.95
C GLN A 129 -5.67 -16.96 -11.44
N ARG A 130 -4.52 -17.45 -10.98
CA ARG A 130 -4.10 -17.32 -9.57
C ARG A 130 -3.97 -15.87 -9.13
N LYS A 131 -3.46 -14.99 -10.01
CA LYS A 131 -3.39 -13.55 -9.75
C LYS A 131 -4.77 -12.93 -9.61
N MET A 132 -5.72 -13.30 -10.49
CA MET A 132 -7.11 -12.84 -10.43
C MET A 132 -7.79 -13.28 -9.13
N GLU A 133 -7.57 -14.52 -8.68
CA GLU A 133 -8.06 -15.03 -7.39
C GLU A 133 -7.47 -14.26 -6.22
N ALA A 134 -6.15 -13.99 -6.21
CA ALA A 134 -5.48 -13.21 -5.18
C ALA A 134 -6.01 -11.77 -5.10
N LEU A 135 -6.37 -11.18 -6.23
CA LEU A 135 -7.01 -9.86 -6.32
C LEU A 135 -8.51 -9.89 -5.98
N ARG A 136 -9.09 -11.06 -5.69
CA ARG A 136 -10.55 -11.28 -5.56
C ARG A 136 -11.33 -10.73 -6.75
N GLY A 137 -10.74 -10.78 -7.95
CA GLY A 137 -11.27 -10.18 -9.16
C GLY A 137 -12.61 -10.74 -9.61
N TYR A 138 -12.97 -11.96 -9.18
CA TYR A 138 -14.27 -12.58 -9.51
C TYR A 138 -15.44 -12.09 -8.63
N SER A 139 -15.18 -11.33 -7.58
CA SER A 139 -16.21 -10.87 -6.62
C SER A 139 -16.51 -9.37 -6.67
N TRP A 140 -15.98 -8.65 -7.65
CA TRP A 140 -16.19 -7.19 -7.76
C TRP A 140 -17.46 -6.80 -8.55
N ARG A 141 -18.05 -7.77 -9.27
CA ARG A 141 -19.28 -7.59 -10.06
C ARG A 141 -20.54 -7.69 -9.22
#